data_26ac968fa99dcce521637dbdaa3a7ad1
#
_entry.id   26ac968fa99dcce521637dbdaa3a7ad1
#
_cell.length_a   1.000
_cell.length_b   1.000
_cell.length_c   1.000
_cell.angle_alpha   90.00
_cell.angle_beta   90.00
_cell.angle_gamma   90.00
#
_symmetry.space_group_name_H-M   'P 1'
#
loop_
_entity.id
_entity.type
_entity.pdbx_description
1 polymer ?
#
loop_
_entity_poly.entity_id
_entity_poly.type
_entity_poly.pdbx_seq_one_letter_code
_entity_poly.pdbx_strand_id
1 'polypeptide(L)'
;MLLAATCPAFAQPAPSGAEAQLFTAIAAGKELAAEGLVLREHADVNARDPEHETPLMRAVEKNMTELAGVLLKAGASQYPRTENGESALQLAALSADPAMTELLLKAGADPKARNDDGESALFWAALTGNARTAAALLAGGADPNAADLQGDTPLHAAADAGSVDTVKLLLPVSRDPRAKDRAGKTARDLAAERGYGDVVAMLDAWKPESGGTNFRTGPIRGPDKPLGRSAE
;
A
#
# COMPACT_ATOMS: atom_id res chain seq x y z
N MET A 1 34.42 30.63 -7.81
CA MET A 1 34.81 29.44 -7.06
C MET A 1 33.85 29.33 -5.86
N LEU A 2 32.66 28.76 -6.10
CA LEU A 2 31.63 28.58 -5.05
C LEU A 2 31.83 27.19 -4.46
N LEU A 3 32.24 27.14 -3.20
CA LEU A 3 32.24 25.91 -2.40
C LEU A 3 30.78 25.51 -2.12
N ALA A 4 30.30 24.42 -2.72
CA ALA A 4 29.09 23.74 -2.33
C ALA A 4 29.33 23.19 -0.93
N ALA A 5 28.68 23.77 0.07
CA ALA A 5 28.60 23.22 1.41
C ALA A 5 27.74 21.97 1.35
N THR A 6 28.38 20.80 1.32
CA THR A 6 27.70 19.53 1.59
C THR A 6 27.28 19.54 3.05
N CYS A 7 25.99 19.67 3.32
CA CYS A 7 25.43 19.37 4.63
C CYS A 7 25.84 17.91 4.97
N PRO A 8 26.49 17.68 6.12
CA PRO A 8 26.67 16.30 6.57
C PRO A 8 25.27 15.75 6.87
N ALA A 9 24.88 14.72 6.13
CA ALA A 9 23.76 13.88 6.53
C ALA A 9 24.02 13.48 7.99
N PHE A 10 23.08 13.82 8.89
CA PHE A 10 23.14 13.33 10.26
C PHE A 10 23.02 11.81 10.20
N ALA A 11 24.15 11.15 10.15
CA ALA A 11 24.22 9.71 10.35
C ALA A 11 23.64 9.44 11.75
N GLN A 12 22.45 8.88 11.82
CA GLN A 12 21.90 8.42 13.09
C GLN A 12 22.86 7.34 13.62
N PRO A 13 23.19 7.33 14.92
CA PRO A 13 24.00 6.27 15.49
C PRO A 13 23.32 4.92 15.25
N ALA A 14 24.13 3.90 14.95
CA ALA A 14 23.63 2.53 14.81
C ALA A 14 22.81 2.16 16.06
N PRO A 15 21.69 1.42 15.90
CA PRO A 15 20.84 1.03 17.03
C PRO A 15 21.67 0.26 18.07
N SER A 16 21.50 0.63 19.32
CA SER A 16 22.24 0.02 20.45
C SER A 16 21.27 -0.55 21.48
N GLY A 17 21.72 -1.56 22.23
CA GLY A 17 20.91 -2.09 23.34
C GLY A 17 19.57 -2.68 22.90
N ALA A 18 18.46 -2.14 23.40
CA ALA A 18 17.11 -2.65 23.17
C ALA A 18 16.66 -2.54 21.71
N GLU A 19 17.10 -1.48 20.99
CA GLU A 19 16.77 -1.30 19.57
C GLU A 19 17.40 -2.39 18.69
N ALA A 20 18.69 -2.70 18.90
CA ALA A 20 19.38 -3.77 18.16
C ALA A 20 18.75 -5.15 18.42
N GLN A 21 18.30 -5.37 19.68
CA GLN A 21 17.56 -6.58 20.03
C GLN A 21 16.18 -6.63 19.38
N LEU A 22 15.49 -5.47 19.28
CA LEU A 22 14.19 -5.37 18.61
C LEU A 22 14.31 -5.77 17.14
N PHE A 23 15.24 -5.19 16.37
CA PHE A 23 15.48 -5.58 14.99
C PHE A 23 15.88 -7.06 14.86
N THR A 24 16.72 -7.57 15.77
CA THR A 24 17.09 -8.99 15.78
C THR A 24 15.88 -9.90 16.04
N ALA A 25 14.98 -9.53 16.96
CA ALA A 25 13.78 -10.28 17.27
C ALA A 25 12.80 -10.29 16.07
N ILE A 26 12.62 -9.15 15.40
CA ILE A 26 11.79 -9.03 14.18
C ILE A 26 12.39 -9.90 13.07
N ALA A 27 13.69 -9.78 12.80
CA ALA A 27 14.37 -10.57 11.78
C ALA A 27 14.23 -12.08 12.00
N ALA A 28 14.27 -12.50 13.28
CA ALA A 28 14.13 -13.90 13.69
C ALA A 28 12.67 -14.39 13.76
N GLY A 29 11.66 -13.54 13.45
CA GLY A 29 10.25 -13.90 13.55
C GLY A 29 9.73 -14.07 14.98
N LYS A 30 10.42 -13.50 15.98
CA LYS A 30 10.07 -13.64 17.40
C LYS A 30 9.15 -12.51 17.88
N GLU A 31 7.91 -12.52 17.45
CA GLU A 31 6.94 -11.44 17.65
C GLU A 31 6.76 -11.10 19.14
N LEU A 32 6.48 -12.06 20.00
CA LEU A 32 6.32 -11.84 21.45
C LEU A 32 7.56 -11.27 22.12
N ALA A 33 8.77 -11.64 21.65
CA ALA A 33 10.01 -11.07 22.17
C ALA A 33 10.15 -9.60 21.75
N ALA A 34 9.83 -9.29 20.49
CA ALA A 34 9.85 -7.92 19.96
C ALA A 34 8.84 -7.03 20.70
N GLU A 35 7.61 -7.52 20.96
CA GLU A 35 6.62 -6.81 21.76
C GLU A 35 7.12 -6.53 23.18
N GLY A 36 7.79 -7.50 23.81
CA GLY A 36 8.39 -7.34 25.13
C GLY A 36 9.41 -6.21 25.18
N LEU A 37 10.25 -6.09 24.15
CA LEU A 37 11.24 -5.01 24.03
C LEU A 37 10.59 -3.63 23.90
N VAL A 38 9.50 -3.53 23.15
CA VAL A 38 8.73 -2.29 23.01
C VAL A 38 8.02 -1.91 24.30
N LEU A 39 7.33 -2.85 24.93
CA LEU A 39 6.42 -2.57 26.05
C LEU A 39 7.14 -2.48 27.40
N ARG A 40 8.23 -3.23 27.61
CA ARG A 40 8.92 -3.34 28.91
C ARG A 40 10.27 -2.62 28.93
N GLU A 41 11.00 -2.68 27.83
CA GLU A 41 12.34 -2.10 27.76
C GLU A 41 12.35 -0.75 27.06
N HIS A 42 11.20 -0.28 26.59
CA HIS A 42 11.00 1.02 25.94
C HIS A 42 11.97 1.27 24.77
N ALA A 43 12.23 0.21 23.97
CA ALA A 43 13.02 0.34 22.76
C ALA A 43 12.45 1.43 21.86
N ASP A 44 13.30 2.23 21.24
CA ASP A 44 12.86 3.29 20.34
C ASP A 44 12.19 2.68 19.09
N VAL A 45 10.86 2.85 19.00
CA VAL A 45 10.05 2.33 17.90
C VAL A 45 10.27 3.06 16.58
N ASN A 46 11.01 4.17 16.60
CA ASN A 46 11.37 4.97 15.43
C ASN A 46 12.87 4.88 15.09
N ALA A 47 13.61 4.02 15.79
CA ALA A 47 15.00 3.74 15.44
C ALA A 47 15.13 3.27 13.98
N ARG A 48 16.31 3.46 13.39
CA ARG A 48 16.58 2.99 12.03
C ARG A 48 17.71 1.96 12.06
N ASP A 49 17.53 0.89 11.28
CA ASP A 49 18.57 -0.08 11.03
C ASP A 49 19.61 0.43 10.00
N PRO A 50 20.65 -0.35 9.67
CA PRO A 50 21.65 0.05 8.66
C PRO A 50 21.06 0.30 7.26
N GLU A 51 19.93 -0.31 6.92
CA GLU A 51 19.18 -0.13 5.68
C GLU A 51 18.20 1.05 5.75
N HIS A 52 18.30 1.88 6.82
CA HIS A 52 17.43 3.03 7.08
C HIS A 52 15.96 2.71 7.32
N GLU A 53 15.62 1.44 7.57
CA GLU A 53 14.26 1.00 7.83
C GLU A 53 13.90 1.04 9.31
N THR A 54 12.61 1.24 9.59
CA THR A 54 12.08 1.28 10.96
C THR A 54 11.61 -0.10 11.42
N PRO A 55 11.46 -0.33 12.75
CA PRO A 55 10.83 -1.54 13.27
C PRO A 55 9.44 -1.82 12.67
N LEU A 56 8.66 -0.76 12.38
CA LEU A 56 7.35 -0.89 11.73
C LEU A 56 7.49 -1.44 10.30
N MET A 57 8.41 -0.92 9.50
CA MET A 57 8.65 -1.41 8.13
C MET A 57 9.06 -2.89 8.15
N ARG A 58 10.00 -3.25 9.01
CA ARG A 58 10.43 -4.65 9.17
C ARG A 58 9.30 -5.57 9.64
N ALA A 59 8.43 -5.10 10.56
CA ALA A 59 7.27 -5.86 11.00
C ALA A 59 6.27 -6.07 9.83
N VAL A 60 6.07 -5.05 9.00
CA VAL A 60 5.24 -5.12 7.79
C VAL A 60 5.80 -6.13 6.79
N GLU A 61 7.10 -6.07 6.46
CA GLU A 61 7.74 -7.04 5.56
C GLU A 61 7.60 -8.49 6.03
N LYS A 62 7.68 -8.69 7.35
CA LYS A 62 7.51 -10.01 7.99
C LYS A 62 6.05 -10.39 8.21
N ASN A 63 5.10 -9.54 7.81
CA ASN A 63 3.66 -9.71 8.03
C ASN A 63 3.27 -9.94 9.51
N MET A 64 4.00 -9.29 10.43
CA MET A 64 3.77 -9.34 11.87
C MET A 64 2.71 -8.31 12.28
N THR A 65 1.44 -8.63 12.04
CA THR A 65 0.35 -7.65 12.19
C THR A 65 0.12 -7.25 13.64
N GLU A 66 0.29 -8.16 14.59
CA GLU A 66 0.13 -7.89 16.02
C GLU A 66 1.22 -6.96 16.53
N LEU A 67 2.48 -7.26 16.19
CA LEU A 67 3.61 -6.38 16.51
C LEU A 67 3.46 -4.99 15.86
N ALA A 68 3.05 -4.92 14.60
CA ALA A 68 2.78 -3.64 13.94
C ALA A 68 1.72 -2.82 14.70
N GLY A 69 0.68 -3.47 15.20
CA GLY A 69 -0.32 -2.84 16.08
C GLY A 69 0.26 -2.33 17.39
N VAL A 70 1.19 -3.07 18.01
CA VAL A 70 1.90 -2.64 19.24
C VAL A 70 2.80 -1.45 18.94
N LEU A 71 3.60 -1.51 17.87
CA LEU A 71 4.47 -0.43 17.43
C LEU A 71 3.71 0.86 17.16
N LEU A 72 2.59 0.79 16.45
CA LEU A 72 1.73 1.94 16.14
C LEU A 72 1.13 2.56 17.41
N LYS A 73 0.67 1.74 18.37
CA LYS A 73 0.18 2.21 19.68
C LYS A 73 1.30 2.84 20.52
N ALA A 74 2.53 2.38 20.36
CA ALA A 74 3.70 2.94 21.02
C ALA A 74 4.23 4.21 20.32
N GLY A 75 3.61 4.68 19.24
CA GLY A 75 3.96 5.92 18.54
C GLY A 75 4.92 5.72 17.36
N ALA A 76 4.99 4.52 16.78
CA ALA A 76 5.74 4.31 15.56
C ALA A 76 5.20 5.20 14.42
N SER A 77 6.09 5.95 13.81
CA SER A 77 5.78 6.84 12.69
C SER A 77 5.57 6.05 11.39
N GLN A 78 4.59 6.46 10.60
CA GLN A 78 4.34 5.91 9.27
C GLN A 78 4.92 6.79 8.14
N TYR A 79 5.57 7.90 8.48
CA TYR A 79 6.20 8.80 7.51
C TYR A 79 7.56 8.34 6.98
N PRO A 80 8.37 7.54 7.72
CA PRO A 80 9.61 7.03 7.19
C PRO A 80 9.43 6.34 5.83
N ARG A 81 10.48 6.42 5.01
CA ARG A 81 10.55 5.81 3.70
C ARG A 81 11.81 4.95 3.63
N THR A 82 11.74 3.87 2.85
CA THR A 82 12.91 3.09 2.44
C THR A 82 13.84 3.93 1.56
N GLU A 83 14.98 3.39 1.18
CA GLU A 83 15.90 4.04 0.22
C GLU A 83 15.25 4.33 -1.14
N ASN A 84 14.25 3.55 -1.54
CA ASN A 84 13.50 3.73 -2.80
C ASN A 84 12.24 4.63 -2.62
N GLY A 85 12.12 5.32 -1.49
CA GLY A 85 10.97 6.19 -1.19
C GLY A 85 9.69 5.45 -0.79
N GLU A 86 9.73 4.16 -0.51
CA GLU A 86 8.56 3.33 -0.20
C GLU A 86 8.05 3.55 1.22
N SER A 87 6.76 3.59 1.41
CA SER A 87 6.09 3.66 2.72
C SER A 87 5.75 2.27 3.25
N ALA A 88 5.53 2.16 4.56
CA ALA A 88 5.02 0.93 5.18
C ALA A 88 3.72 0.43 4.51
N LEU A 89 2.84 1.35 4.06
CA LEU A 89 1.61 0.99 3.35
C LEU A 89 1.88 0.35 1.98
N GLN A 90 2.90 0.80 1.25
CA GLN A 90 3.30 0.20 -0.02
C GLN A 90 3.88 -1.21 0.20
N LEU A 91 4.74 -1.39 1.21
CA LEU A 91 5.24 -2.71 1.59
C LEU A 91 4.10 -3.66 1.97
N ALA A 92 3.09 -3.17 2.73
CA ALA A 92 1.92 -3.97 3.10
C ALA A 92 1.07 -4.39 1.89
N ALA A 93 1.08 -3.58 0.81
CA ALA A 93 0.30 -3.87 -0.40
C ALA A 93 0.77 -5.10 -1.18
N LEU A 94 1.99 -5.59 -0.92
CA LEU A 94 2.51 -6.83 -1.50
C LEU A 94 1.84 -8.08 -0.91
N SER A 95 1.20 -7.97 0.27
CA SER A 95 0.52 -9.09 0.91
C SER A 95 -0.89 -9.29 0.36
N ALA A 96 -1.27 -10.54 0.15
CA ALA A 96 -2.63 -10.91 -0.23
C ALA A 96 -3.64 -10.79 0.94
N ASP A 97 -3.16 -10.75 2.18
CA ASP A 97 -3.99 -10.49 3.35
C ASP A 97 -4.09 -8.98 3.60
N PRO A 98 -5.29 -8.39 3.55
CA PRO A 98 -5.48 -6.95 3.74
C PRO A 98 -5.31 -6.49 5.19
N ALA A 99 -5.17 -7.38 6.18
CA ALA A 99 -5.18 -7.05 7.61
C ALA A 99 -4.12 -5.99 7.98
N MET A 100 -2.89 -6.14 7.48
CA MET A 100 -1.81 -5.18 7.69
C MET A 100 -2.14 -3.82 7.04
N THR A 101 -2.62 -3.85 5.81
CA THR A 101 -3.03 -2.64 5.06
C THR A 101 -4.15 -1.90 5.79
N GLU A 102 -5.18 -2.62 6.26
CA GLU A 102 -6.28 -2.02 7.04
C GLU A 102 -5.80 -1.43 8.36
N LEU A 103 -4.87 -2.12 9.05
CA LEU A 103 -4.28 -1.63 10.29
C LEU A 103 -3.55 -0.30 10.06
N LEU A 104 -2.70 -0.21 9.03
CA LEU A 104 -1.96 0.99 8.69
C LEU A 104 -2.88 2.14 8.28
N LEU A 105 -3.91 1.87 7.46
CA LEU A 105 -4.90 2.88 7.06
C LEU A 105 -5.69 3.40 8.28
N LYS A 106 -6.12 2.54 9.19
CA LYS A 106 -6.78 2.93 10.46
C LYS A 106 -5.87 3.78 11.34
N ALA A 107 -4.57 3.55 11.29
CA ALA A 107 -3.57 4.33 12.02
C ALA A 107 -3.15 5.62 11.29
N GLY A 108 -3.77 5.95 10.15
CA GLY A 108 -3.57 7.23 9.44
C GLY A 108 -2.49 7.19 8.36
N ALA A 109 -2.12 6.02 7.83
CA ALA A 109 -1.25 5.94 6.65
C ALA A 109 -1.88 6.67 5.47
N ASP A 110 -1.06 7.42 4.71
CA ASP A 110 -1.52 8.12 3.51
C ASP A 110 -1.69 7.13 2.34
N PRO A 111 -2.94 6.86 1.90
CA PRO A 111 -3.20 5.94 0.79
C PRO A 111 -2.77 6.48 -0.58
N LYS A 112 -2.43 7.78 -0.67
CA LYS A 112 -1.99 8.45 -1.89
C LYS A 112 -0.48 8.63 -1.96
N ALA A 113 0.25 8.17 -0.95
CA ALA A 113 1.69 8.22 -0.91
C ALA A 113 2.30 7.48 -2.12
N ARG A 114 3.39 8.04 -2.67
CA ARG A 114 4.12 7.48 -3.81
C ARG A 114 5.59 7.29 -3.46
N ASN A 115 6.21 6.27 -4.04
CA ASN A 115 7.65 6.07 -3.99
C ASN A 115 8.37 6.93 -5.06
N ASP A 116 9.68 6.75 -5.20
CA ASP A 116 10.50 7.52 -6.12
C ASP A 116 10.18 7.23 -7.61
N ASP A 117 9.61 6.06 -7.92
CA ASP A 117 9.10 5.69 -9.25
C ASP A 117 7.67 6.21 -9.50
N GLY A 118 7.07 6.90 -8.54
CA GLY A 118 5.72 7.43 -8.63
C GLY A 118 4.62 6.41 -8.36
N GLU A 119 4.97 5.20 -7.95
CA GLU A 119 4.04 4.12 -7.68
C GLU A 119 3.31 4.32 -6.35
N SER A 120 2.03 3.97 -6.30
CA SER A 120 1.21 3.97 -5.09
C SER A 120 1.06 2.56 -4.49
N ALA A 121 0.59 2.47 -3.24
CA ALA A 121 0.25 1.18 -2.65
C ALA A 121 -0.81 0.42 -3.48
N LEU A 122 -1.79 1.13 -4.07
CA LEU A 122 -2.79 0.53 -4.94
C LEU A 122 -2.17 -0.03 -6.24
N PHE A 123 -1.17 0.64 -6.80
CA PHE A 123 -0.40 0.14 -7.95
C PHE A 123 0.27 -1.19 -7.59
N TRP A 124 0.91 -1.31 -6.43
CA TRP A 124 1.59 -2.54 -5.99
C TRP A 124 0.62 -3.68 -5.71
N ALA A 125 -0.53 -3.39 -5.06
CA ALA A 125 -1.57 -4.39 -4.89
C ALA A 125 -2.14 -4.89 -6.23
N ALA A 126 -2.22 -4.00 -7.22
CA ALA A 126 -2.67 -4.34 -8.57
C ALA A 126 -1.63 -5.19 -9.32
N LEU A 127 -0.35 -4.82 -9.24
CA LEU A 127 0.77 -5.54 -9.84
C LEU A 127 0.92 -6.97 -9.30
N THR A 128 0.66 -7.17 -8.00
CA THR A 128 0.68 -8.50 -7.38
C THR A 128 -0.65 -9.26 -7.50
N GLY A 129 -1.68 -8.65 -8.08
CA GLY A 129 -3.00 -9.24 -8.24
C GLY A 129 -3.80 -9.38 -6.94
N ASN A 130 -3.44 -8.67 -5.89
CA ASN A 130 -4.03 -8.74 -4.55
C ASN A 130 -5.36 -7.96 -4.48
N ALA A 131 -6.42 -8.50 -5.05
CA ALA A 131 -7.72 -7.83 -5.16
C ALA A 131 -8.32 -7.40 -3.81
N ARG A 132 -8.13 -8.19 -2.74
CA ARG A 132 -8.62 -7.83 -1.39
C ARG A 132 -7.90 -6.62 -0.82
N THR A 133 -6.58 -6.61 -0.95
CA THR A 133 -5.73 -5.48 -0.52
C THR A 133 -6.02 -4.23 -1.36
N ALA A 134 -6.20 -4.38 -2.68
CA ALA A 134 -6.62 -3.30 -3.56
C ALA A 134 -7.99 -2.72 -3.14
N ALA A 135 -8.96 -3.56 -2.76
CA ALA A 135 -10.25 -3.12 -2.25
C ALA A 135 -10.14 -2.34 -0.94
N ALA A 136 -9.30 -2.80 0.00
CA ALA A 136 -9.04 -2.10 1.25
C ALA A 136 -8.39 -0.72 1.00
N LEU A 137 -7.43 -0.63 0.07
CA LEU A 137 -6.79 0.62 -0.31
C LEU A 137 -7.77 1.61 -0.95
N LEU A 138 -8.64 1.14 -1.86
CA LEU A 138 -9.69 1.97 -2.45
C LEU A 138 -10.67 2.49 -1.38
N ALA A 139 -11.08 1.63 -0.45
CA ALA A 139 -11.94 2.02 0.67
C ALA A 139 -11.24 3.04 1.59
N GLY A 140 -9.91 2.95 1.72
CA GLY A 140 -9.06 3.90 2.43
C GLY A 140 -8.81 5.22 1.69
N GLY A 141 -9.27 5.37 0.45
CA GLY A 141 -9.15 6.60 -0.33
C GLY A 141 -7.94 6.65 -1.27
N ALA A 142 -7.35 5.51 -1.63
CA ALA A 142 -6.33 5.44 -2.68
C ALA A 142 -6.90 5.92 -4.02
N ASP A 143 -6.08 6.62 -4.81
CA ASP A 143 -6.48 7.10 -6.14
C ASP A 143 -6.32 5.97 -7.18
N PRO A 144 -7.44 5.48 -7.78
CA PRO A 144 -7.37 4.42 -8.79
C PRO A 144 -6.72 4.87 -10.12
N ASN A 145 -6.50 6.17 -10.29
CA ASN A 145 -5.93 6.76 -11.51
C ASN A 145 -4.51 7.28 -11.30
N ALA A 146 -3.90 7.00 -10.16
CA ALA A 146 -2.54 7.42 -9.86
C ALA A 146 -1.56 6.69 -10.79
N ALA A 147 -1.06 7.37 -11.82
CA ALA A 147 -0.07 6.81 -12.74
C ALA A 147 1.34 6.97 -12.17
N ASP A 148 2.21 5.99 -12.37
CA ASP A 148 3.62 6.03 -12.04
C ASP A 148 4.43 6.93 -13.01
N LEU A 149 5.76 6.91 -12.92
CA LEU A 149 6.63 7.68 -13.83
C LEU A 149 6.62 7.16 -15.27
N GLN A 150 6.18 5.94 -15.53
CA GLN A 150 6.00 5.35 -16.86
C GLN A 150 4.64 5.67 -17.45
N GLY A 151 3.74 6.26 -16.66
CA GLY A 151 2.36 6.55 -17.05
C GLY A 151 1.41 5.38 -16.81
N ASP A 152 1.90 4.31 -16.17
CA ASP A 152 1.10 3.14 -15.85
C ASP A 152 0.19 3.39 -14.65
N THR A 153 -1.09 3.18 -14.84
CA THR A 153 -2.09 3.24 -13.75
C THR A 153 -2.22 1.89 -13.07
N PRO A 154 -2.86 1.79 -11.89
CA PRO A 154 -3.18 0.51 -11.28
C PRO A 154 -3.92 -0.47 -12.20
N LEU A 155 -4.74 0.04 -13.15
CA LEU A 155 -5.39 -0.82 -14.15
C LEU A 155 -4.40 -1.42 -15.15
N HIS A 156 -3.35 -0.68 -15.56
CA HIS A 156 -2.26 -1.22 -16.37
C HIS A 156 -1.53 -2.33 -15.62
N ALA A 157 -1.16 -2.08 -14.36
CA ALA A 157 -0.49 -3.08 -13.52
C ALA A 157 -1.33 -4.35 -13.33
N ALA A 158 -2.63 -4.23 -13.05
CA ALA A 158 -3.54 -5.37 -12.92
C ALA A 158 -3.68 -6.16 -14.22
N ALA A 159 -3.68 -5.48 -15.36
CA ALA A 159 -3.78 -6.09 -16.69
C ALA A 159 -2.49 -6.81 -17.08
N ASP A 160 -1.32 -6.21 -16.78
CA ASP A 160 0.00 -6.84 -16.97
C ASP A 160 0.20 -8.06 -16.07
N ALA A 161 -0.39 -8.05 -14.87
CA ALA A 161 -0.41 -9.19 -13.95
C ALA A 161 -1.44 -10.28 -14.34
N GLY A 162 -2.35 -10.00 -15.26
CA GLY A 162 -3.42 -10.93 -15.64
C GLY A 162 -4.49 -11.14 -14.55
N SER A 163 -4.56 -10.26 -13.57
CA SER A 163 -5.47 -10.41 -12.43
C SER A 163 -6.90 -10.00 -12.77
N VAL A 164 -7.73 -10.98 -13.16
CA VAL A 164 -9.14 -10.78 -13.51
C VAL A 164 -9.90 -10.07 -12.39
N ASP A 165 -9.71 -10.48 -11.13
CA ASP A 165 -10.45 -9.93 -9.99
C ASP A 165 -10.03 -8.49 -9.68
N THR A 166 -8.75 -8.17 -9.82
CA THR A 166 -8.27 -6.79 -9.64
C THR A 166 -8.72 -5.89 -10.79
N VAL A 167 -8.71 -6.39 -12.02
CA VAL A 167 -9.25 -5.67 -13.18
C VAL A 167 -10.75 -5.39 -13.00
N LYS A 168 -11.55 -6.37 -12.56
CA LYS A 168 -12.99 -6.18 -12.23
C LYS A 168 -13.20 -5.08 -11.19
N LEU A 169 -12.32 -5.00 -10.21
CA LEU A 169 -12.40 -4.02 -9.15
C LEU A 169 -12.04 -2.60 -9.65
N LEU A 170 -10.97 -2.48 -10.46
CA LEU A 170 -10.43 -1.19 -10.89
C LEU A 170 -11.16 -0.59 -12.08
N LEU A 171 -11.65 -1.41 -13.00
CA LEU A 171 -12.26 -0.97 -14.25
C LEU A 171 -13.43 0.02 -14.07
N PRO A 172 -14.39 -0.21 -13.14
CA PRO A 172 -15.51 0.71 -12.92
C PRO A 172 -15.11 2.05 -12.29
N VAL A 173 -13.98 2.12 -11.61
CA VAL A 173 -13.48 3.31 -10.91
C VAL A 173 -12.38 4.04 -11.67
N SER A 174 -11.89 3.45 -12.76
CA SER A 174 -10.91 4.07 -13.64
C SER A 174 -11.56 5.19 -14.46
N ARG A 175 -10.89 6.37 -14.48
CA ARG A 175 -11.36 7.54 -15.24
C ARG A 175 -11.33 7.30 -16.76
N ASP A 176 -10.24 6.70 -17.22
CA ASP A 176 -10.04 6.32 -18.61
C ASP A 176 -9.36 4.95 -18.71
N PRO A 177 -10.13 3.86 -18.85
CA PRO A 177 -9.58 2.52 -19.01
C PRO A 177 -8.79 2.30 -20.30
N ARG A 178 -8.83 3.26 -21.23
CA ARG A 178 -8.08 3.25 -22.49
C ARG A 178 -6.89 4.22 -22.46
N ALA A 179 -6.58 4.77 -21.30
CA ALA A 179 -5.39 5.57 -21.13
C ALA A 179 -4.16 4.83 -21.65
N LYS A 180 -3.21 5.57 -22.20
CA LYS A 180 -1.95 5.01 -22.68
C LYS A 180 -0.83 5.40 -21.73
N ASP A 181 0.05 4.45 -21.47
CA ASP A 181 1.33 4.69 -20.83
C ASP A 181 2.28 5.50 -21.74
N ARG A 182 3.50 5.77 -21.30
CA ARG A 182 4.50 6.48 -22.10
C ARG A 182 5.02 5.69 -23.31
N ALA A 183 4.87 4.36 -23.30
CA ALA A 183 5.16 3.50 -24.45
C ALA A 183 4.01 3.45 -25.47
N GLY A 184 2.89 4.13 -25.18
CA GLY A 184 1.70 4.19 -26.01
C GLY A 184 0.78 2.99 -25.88
N LYS A 185 0.99 2.13 -24.87
CA LYS A 185 0.20 0.93 -24.61
C LYS A 185 -0.95 1.21 -23.67
N THR A 186 -2.06 0.56 -23.89
CA THR A 186 -3.21 0.50 -22.98
C THR A 186 -3.11 -0.72 -22.06
N ALA A 187 -3.87 -0.75 -20.97
CA ALA A 187 -4.02 -1.93 -20.11
C ALA A 187 -4.41 -3.18 -20.93
N ARG A 188 -5.26 -3.00 -21.96
CA ARG A 188 -5.63 -4.09 -22.88
C ARG A 188 -4.44 -4.60 -23.68
N ASP A 189 -3.59 -3.72 -24.16
CA ASP A 189 -2.42 -4.09 -24.97
C ASP A 189 -1.42 -4.90 -24.11
N LEU A 190 -1.18 -4.49 -22.87
CA LEU A 190 -0.35 -5.24 -21.92
C LEU A 190 -0.90 -6.63 -21.66
N ALA A 191 -2.20 -6.76 -21.38
CA ALA A 191 -2.84 -8.07 -21.21
C ALA A 191 -2.72 -8.95 -22.45
N ALA A 192 -2.87 -8.37 -23.65
CA ALA A 192 -2.77 -9.10 -24.91
C ALA A 192 -1.33 -9.60 -25.16
N GLU A 193 -0.32 -8.78 -24.89
CA GLU A 193 1.10 -9.17 -25.01
C GLU A 193 1.48 -10.33 -24.09
N ARG A 194 0.87 -10.38 -22.90
CA ARG A 194 1.06 -11.46 -21.92
C ARG A 194 0.18 -12.69 -22.20
N GLY A 195 -0.77 -12.60 -23.14
CA GLY A 195 -1.69 -13.69 -23.48
C GLY A 195 -2.88 -13.87 -22.52
N TYR A 196 -3.22 -12.86 -21.71
CA TYR A 196 -4.32 -12.91 -20.75
C TYR A 196 -5.68 -12.65 -21.43
N GLY A 197 -6.19 -13.65 -22.19
CA GLY A 197 -7.41 -13.55 -22.98
C GLY A 197 -8.64 -13.11 -22.19
N ASP A 198 -8.81 -13.58 -20.95
CA ASP A 198 -9.95 -13.24 -20.10
C ASP A 198 -9.94 -11.75 -19.74
N VAL A 199 -8.75 -11.20 -19.42
CA VAL A 199 -8.57 -9.77 -19.13
C VAL A 199 -8.84 -8.95 -20.40
N VAL A 200 -8.32 -9.37 -21.55
CA VAL A 200 -8.56 -8.73 -22.86
C VAL A 200 -10.07 -8.68 -23.15
N ALA A 201 -10.75 -9.82 -23.03
CA ALA A 201 -12.20 -9.91 -23.27
C ALA A 201 -13.01 -8.98 -22.34
N MET A 202 -12.58 -8.86 -21.08
CA MET A 202 -13.22 -7.98 -20.11
C MET A 202 -13.03 -6.50 -20.46
N LEU A 203 -11.81 -6.10 -20.82
CA LEU A 203 -11.49 -4.74 -21.23
C LEU A 203 -12.18 -4.35 -22.55
N ASP A 204 -12.34 -5.29 -23.50
CA ASP A 204 -13.07 -5.10 -24.75
C ASP A 204 -14.59 -4.99 -24.55
N ALA A 205 -15.13 -5.79 -23.61
CA ALA A 205 -16.58 -5.79 -23.31
C ALA A 205 -17.01 -4.57 -22.50
N TRP A 206 -16.05 -3.87 -21.86
CA TRP A 206 -16.38 -2.73 -21.02
C TRP A 206 -16.97 -1.57 -21.83
N LYS A 207 -18.14 -1.12 -21.41
CA LYS A 207 -18.80 0.06 -21.96
C LYS A 207 -19.00 1.05 -20.81
N PRO A 208 -18.58 2.31 -20.97
CA PRO A 208 -18.94 3.32 -19.99
C PRO A 208 -20.46 3.37 -19.93
N GLU A 209 -21.04 3.33 -18.73
CA GLU A 209 -22.47 3.56 -18.56
C GLU A 209 -22.80 4.92 -19.17
N SER A 210 -23.67 4.93 -20.16
CA SER A 210 -24.09 6.13 -20.86
C SER A 210 -24.87 7.01 -19.89
N GLY A 211 -24.22 8.00 -19.33
CA GLY A 211 -24.86 9.04 -18.54
C GLY A 211 -24.41 9.14 -17.09
N GLY A 212 -23.46 10.02 -16.84
CA GLY A 212 -23.24 10.56 -15.53
C GLY A 212 -21.83 10.33 -14.96
N THR A 213 -21.14 11.43 -14.80
CA THR A 213 -20.00 11.56 -13.89
C THR A 213 -20.41 11.23 -12.46
N ASN A 214 -20.56 9.96 -12.14
CA ASN A 214 -20.84 9.51 -10.78
C ASN A 214 -19.57 9.40 -9.96
N PHE A 215 -18.88 10.52 -9.74
CA PHE A 215 -18.03 10.66 -8.56
C PHE A 215 -18.96 10.81 -7.35
N ARG A 216 -19.54 9.73 -6.86
CA ARG A 216 -20.04 9.70 -5.50
C ARG A 216 -18.84 9.63 -4.55
N THR A 217 -18.30 10.79 -4.22
CA THR A 217 -17.52 11.00 -3.01
C THR A 217 -18.49 11.03 -1.82
N GLY A 218 -19.09 9.90 -1.50
CA GLY A 218 -19.90 9.71 -0.30
C GLY A 218 -19.37 8.50 0.46
N PRO A 219 -19.34 8.53 1.79
CA PRO A 219 -18.89 7.37 2.56
C PRO A 219 -19.78 6.18 2.23
N ILE A 220 -19.15 5.04 1.95
CA ILE A 220 -19.82 3.76 1.79
C ILE A 220 -20.57 3.50 3.11
N ARG A 221 -21.91 3.53 3.06
CA ARG A 221 -22.74 3.16 4.22
C ARG A 221 -22.39 1.71 4.57
N GLY A 222 -21.90 1.50 5.77
CA GLY A 222 -21.79 0.20 6.36
C GLY A 222 -23.16 -0.50 6.44
N PRO A 223 -23.20 -1.83 6.63
CA PRO A 223 -24.44 -2.60 6.62
C PRO A 223 -25.44 -2.03 7.64
N ASP A 224 -26.67 -1.81 7.17
CA ASP A 224 -27.79 -1.25 7.94
C ASP A 224 -27.97 -2.03 9.28
N LYS A 225 -27.93 -1.29 10.38
CA LYS A 225 -28.40 -1.82 11.68
C LYS A 225 -29.88 -2.21 11.51
N PRO A 226 -30.28 -3.39 12.01
CA PRO A 226 -31.70 -3.75 12.02
C PRO A 226 -32.49 -2.77 12.88
N LEU A 227 -33.57 -2.24 12.29
CA LEU A 227 -34.55 -1.42 12.95
C LEU A 227 -35.12 -2.20 14.16
N GLY A 228 -34.88 -1.67 15.36
CA GLY A 228 -35.49 -2.15 16.57
C GLY A 228 -37.02 -2.07 16.46
N ARG A 229 -37.70 -3.20 16.65
CA ARG A 229 -39.15 -3.25 16.86
C ARG A 229 -39.48 -2.51 18.15
N SER A 230 -40.27 -1.47 18.04
CA SER A 230 -41.02 -0.93 19.18
C SER A 230 -42.01 -1.98 19.63
N ALA A 231 -41.95 -2.36 20.91
CA ALA A 231 -42.98 -3.11 21.57
C ALA A 231 -43.92 -2.11 22.28
N GLU A 232 -45.20 -2.20 21.96
CA GLU A 232 -46.27 -1.77 22.83
C GLU A 232 -46.38 -2.72 24.02
#